data_4d9f140e6cd9a628895eafdb1fad0555
#
_entry.id   4d9f140e6cd9a628895eafdb1fad0555
#
_cell.length_a   1.000
_cell.length_b   1.000
_cell.length_c   1.000
_cell.angle_alpha   90.00
_cell.angle_beta   90.00
_cell.angle_gamma   90.00
#
_symmetry.space_group_name_H-M   'P 1'
#
loop_
_entity.id
_entity.type
_entity.pdbx_description
1 polymer ?
#
loop_
_entity_poly.entity_id
_entity_poly.type
_entity_poly.pdbx_seq_one_letter_code
_entity_poly.pdbx_strand_id
1 'polypeptide(L)'
;MEQYDQLYRLYEDMDTATLRAYQEFVDLFPPLDSPITLEQWGEIKEELEGRKAVVAEQFPVTGETYAEIAARLTRDEAFTALDLYTKHDRAVNVLVLDVDETLRSAGYTDNEIPRNTLHLLTEFHEAGVPIVVCTGQTLENVKGFTIQGLGNDIVSSGSVSIVYESGNGVFTPGHGPDTKRLLYEDLDPAIVGVFDAVRRRVLSEAPEGFAHRVHLQGNEFNVTLKPNAEIGSETAVEVIDEGVGYLCDLIGRVVADETETALDRPAAAARSYFGRDPEIRAVFEDDETVDVDLDAVPEAFLDVLERIDVGYYEGDAVELVSLELDKAAGVEAALDVLDIADPFALVMGDSKSDLRVMEWVAERDAGIAAAPDHASSDVLAHVRSHDDLVFEAGDATSVLRVAYGSRLLAALDDRRP
;
A
#
# COMPACT_ATOMS: atom_id res chain seq x y z
N MET A 1 13.79 19.84 22.29
CA MET A 1 14.39 21.18 22.04
C MET A 1 15.84 21.05 21.59
N GLU A 2 16.66 20.26 22.27
CA GLU A 2 18.08 20.08 21.90
C GLU A 2 18.30 19.50 20.47
N GLN A 3 17.49 18.52 20.02
CA GLN A 3 17.60 17.95 18.66
C GLN A 3 17.25 18.97 17.57
N TYR A 4 16.22 19.80 17.80
CA TYR A 4 15.88 20.89 16.88
C TYR A 4 17.04 21.87 16.73
N ASP A 5 17.64 22.30 17.84
CA ASP A 5 18.78 23.26 17.82
C ASP A 5 20.00 22.65 17.08
N GLN A 6 20.23 21.35 17.25
CA GLN A 6 21.32 20.64 16.58
C GLN A 6 21.05 20.48 15.08
N LEU A 7 19.82 20.19 14.65
CA LEU A 7 19.46 20.15 13.23
C LEU A 7 19.55 21.55 12.59
N TYR A 8 19.09 22.61 13.27
CA TYR A 8 19.29 23.97 12.76
C TYR A 8 20.78 24.27 12.53
N ARG A 9 21.62 23.99 13.51
CA ARG A 9 23.06 24.18 13.40
C ARG A 9 23.67 23.35 12.26
N LEU A 10 23.20 22.08 12.08
CA LEU A 10 23.65 21.20 11.01
C LEU A 10 23.39 21.81 9.63
N TYR A 11 22.17 22.26 9.37
CA TYR A 11 21.77 22.77 8.05
C TYR A 11 22.11 24.23 7.79
N GLU A 12 22.38 25.03 8.82
CA GLU A 12 22.81 26.42 8.65
C GLU A 12 24.33 26.57 8.55
N ASP A 13 25.09 25.77 9.31
CA ASP A 13 26.55 25.95 9.42
C ASP A 13 27.32 24.99 8.47
N MET A 14 26.69 23.92 7.92
CA MET A 14 27.38 22.92 7.13
C MET A 14 26.88 22.88 5.69
N ASP A 15 27.78 22.54 4.75
CA ASP A 15 27.45 22.32 3.34
C ASP A 15 26.85 20.92 3.13
N THR A 16 25.63 20.72 3.66
CA THR A 16 24.91 19.45 3.56
C THR A 16 24.45 19.15 2.14
N ALA A 17 24.28 20.15 1.28
CA ALA A 17 23.87 19.94 -0.10
C ALA A 17 24.95 19.22 -0.91
N THR A 18 26.21 19.67 -0.78
CA THR A 18 27.32 18.98 -1.41
C THR A 18 27.53 17.58 -0.82
N LEU A 19 27.40 17.43 0.50
CA LEU A 19 27.52 16.12 1.15
C LEU A 19 26.48 15.13 0.61
N ARG A 20 25.22 15.52 0.45
CA ARG A 20 24.18 14.67 -0.15
C ARG A 20 24.47 14.31 -1.60
N ALA A 21 24.97 15.25 -2.40
CA ALA A 21 25.32 14.98 -3.78
C ALA A 21 26.42 13.90 -3.91
N TYR A 22 27.41 13.90 -3.01
CA TYR A 22 28.42 12.84 -2.94
C TYR A 22 27.83 11.50 -2.49
N GLN A 23 26.97 11.52 -1.47
CA GLN A 23 26.29 10.30 -1.00
C GLN A 23 25.44 9.69 -2.11
N GLU A 24 24.58 10.49 -2.73
CA GLU A 24 23.71 10.05 -3.81
C GLU A 24 24.50 9.48 -4.99
N PHE A 25 25.64 10.08 -5.33
CA PHE A 25 26.51 9.53 -6.36
C PHE A 25 27.05 8.15 -5.98
N VAL A 26 27.54 7.99 -4.75
CA VAL A 26 28.08 6.71 -4.27
C VAL A 26 27.00 5.63 -4.24
N ASP A 27 25.80 5.99 -3.82
CA ASP A 27 24.67 5.08 -3.67
C ASP A 27 24.10 4.61 -5.01
N LEU A 28 23.97 5.51 -5.99
CA LEU A 28 23.28 5.22 -7.25
C LEU A 28 24.21 4.78 -8.38
N PHE A 29 25.51 5.06 -8.27
CA PHE A 29 26.49 4.74 -9.29
C PHE A 29 27.59 3.81 -8.75
N PRO A 30 27.28 2.50 -8.58
CA PRO A 30 28.28 1.55 -8.12
C PRO A 30 29.46 1.51 -9.11
N PRO A 31 30.68 1.23 -8.65
CA PRO A 31 31.85 1.23 -9.50
C PRO A 31 31.72 0.20 -10.62
N LEU A 32 31.97 0.63 -11.85
CA LEU A 32 32.07 -0.27 -12.99
C LEU A 32 33.39 -1.10 -12.86
N ASP A 33 33.38 -2.30 -13.38
CA ASP A 33 34.54 -3.18 -13.40
C ASP A 33 35.61 -2.68 -14.42
N SER A 34 36.13 -1.49 -14.12
CA SER A 34 37.17 -0.80 -14.88
C SER A 34 38.14 -0.12 -13.91
N PRO A 35 39.46 -0.29 -14.06
CA PRO A 35 40.43 0.32 -13.14
C PRO A 35 40.30 1.82 -12.99
N ILE A 36 40.02 2.55 -14.08
CA ILE A 36 39.85 4.01 -14.06
C ILE A 36 38.61 4.42 -13.29
N THR A 37 37.51 3.73 -13.52
CA THR A 37 36.23 4.01 -12.84
C THR A 37 36.29 3.68 -11.36
N LEU A 38 36.98 2.60 -10.99
CA LEU A 38 37.22 2.21 -9.60
C LEU A 38 38.08 3.22 -8.85
N GLU A 39 39.13 3.77 -9.51
CA GLU A 39 39.96 4.82 -8.93
C GLU A 39 39.15 6.10 -8.67
N GLN A 40 38.41 6.59 -9.67
CA GLN A 40 37.57 7.77 -9.53
C GLN A 40 36.46 7.59 -8.48
N TRP A 41 35.83 6.42 -8.45
CA TRP A 41 34.81 6.12 -7.45
C TRP A 41 35.41 6.08 -6.04
N GLY A 42 36.62 5.52 -5.91
CA GLY A 42 37.36 5.50 -4.66
C GLY A 42 37.68 6.91 -4.14
N GLU A 43 38.11 7.83 -5.01
CA GLU A 43 38.37 9.23 -4.67
C GLU A 43 37.10 9.93 -4.17
N ILE A 44 35.96 9.71 -4.84
CA ILE A 44 34.67 10.28 -4.45
C ILE A 44 34.22 9.74 -3.09
N LYS A 45 34.38 8.44 -2.85
CA LYS A 45 34.05 7.82 -1.56
C LYS A 45 34.94 8.35 -0.44
N GLU A 46 36.24 8.54 -0.68
CA GLU A 46 37.16 9.10 0.30
C GLU A 46 36.80 10.55 0.64
N GLU A 47 36.43 11.37 -0.36
CA GLU A 47 35.95 12.72 -0.15
C GLU A 47 34.63 12.74 0.66
N LEU A 48 33.67 11.83 0.37
CA LEU A 48 32.45 11.68 1.13
C LEU A 48 32.72 11.40 2.61
N GLU A 49 33.58 10.40 2.88
CA GLU A 49 33.95 10.05 4.26
C GLU A 49 34.68 11.20 4.98
N GLY A 50 35.55 11.91 4.26
CA GLY A 50 36.19 13.11 4.79
C GLY A 50 35.21 14.21 5.19
N ARG A 51 34.19 14.45 4.36
CA ARG A 51 33.12 15.43 4.66
C ARG A 51 32.23 14.97 5.81
N LYS A 52 31.87 13.69 5.88
CA LYS A 52 31.16 13.11 7.03
C LYS A 52 31.94 13.31 8.33
N ALA A 53 33.24 13.08 8.31
CA ALA A 53 34.11 13.29 9.47
C ALA A 53 34.09 14.74 9.96
N VAL A 54 34.12 15.73 9.04
CA VAL A 54 34.01 17.16 9.39
C VAL A 54 32.68 17.46 10.11
N VAL A 55 31.57 16.89 9.64
CA VAL A 55 30.28 17.03 10.32
C VAL A 55 30.33 16.36 11.70
N ALA A 56 30.85 15.12 11.76
CA ALA A 56 30.91 14.36 13.00
C ALA A 56 31.71 15.06 14.10
N GLU A 57 32.80 15.75 13.76
CA GLU A 57 33.60 16.52 14.72
C GLU A 57 32.83 17.66 15.41
N GLN A 58 31.77 18.17 14.79
CA GLN A 58 30.97 19.27 15.33
C GLN A 58 29.95 18.82 16.39
N PHE A 59 29.64 17.54 16.46
CA PHE A 59 28.63 16.98 17.35
C PHE A 59 29.23 15.87 18.23
N PRO A 60 29.84 16.20 19.36
CA PRO A 60 30.44 15.19 20.24
C PRO A 60 29.41 14.11 20.64
N VAL A 61 29.79 12.82 20.59
CA VAL A 61 28.98 11.64 20.89
C VAL A 61 27.96 11.27 19.80
N THR A 62 27.34 12.24 19.15
CA THR A 62 26.23 12.02 18.18
C THR A 62 26.64 12.31 16.74
N GLY A 63 27.90 12.68 16.52
CA GLY A 63 28.38 13.25 15.25
C GLY A 63 28.26 12.33 14.05
N GLU A 64 28.49 11.02 14.22
CA GLU A 64 28.30 10.05 13.14
C GLU A 64 26.85 10.03 12.66
N THR A 65 25.90 10.05 13.59
CA THR A 65 24.46 10.05 13.24
C THR A 65 24.05 11.37 12.56
N TYR A 66 24.55 12.52 13.01
CA TYR A 66 24.29 13.79 12.32
C TYR A 66 24.95 13.86 10.95
N ALA A 67 26.12 13.22 10.77
CA ALA A 67 26.75 13.11 9.45
C ALA A 67 25.90 12.24 8.49
N GLU A 68 25.32 11.16 8.97
CA GLU A 68 24.40 10.32 8.18
C GLU A 68 23.10 11.09 7.85
N ILE A 69 22.51 11.81 8.81
CA ILE A 69 21.34 12.67 8.56
C ILE A 69 21.67 13.70 7.49
N ALA A 70 22.79 14.43 7.60
CA ALA A 70 23.20 15.44 6.64
C ALA A 70 23.49 14.87 5.24
N ALA A 71 24.02 13.64 5.17
CA ALA A 71 24.36 12.98 3.92
C ALA A 71 23.11 12.46 3.15
N ARG A 72 22.02 12.16 3.86
CA ARG A 72 20.86 11.47 3.26
C ARG A 72 19.62 12.34 3.16
N LEU A 73 19.38 13.22 4.12
CA LEU A 73 18.14 14.00 4.21
C LEU A 73 18.36 15.45 3.78
N THR A 74 17.37 16.01 3.12
CA THR A 74 17.23 17.44 2.99
C THR A 74 16.89 18.06 4.36
N ARG A 75 16.95 19.39 4.46
CA ARG A 75 16.54 20.08 5.67
C ARG A 75 15.09 19.75 6.02
N ASP A 76 14.20 19.87 5.06
CA ASP A 76 12.76 19.67 5.28
C ASP A 76 12.45 18.22 5.67
N GLU A 77 13.06 17.23 5.01
CA GLU A 77 12.95 15.82 5.37
C GLU A 77 13.44 15.55 6.81
N ALA A 78 14.55 16.15 7.23
CA ALA A 78 15.10 15.96 8.57
C ALA A 78 14.21 16.56 9.67
N PHE A 79 13.62 17.74 9.43
CA PHE A 79 12.68 18.35 10.37
C PHE A 79 11.36 17.58 10.41
N THR A 80 10.83 17.15 9.27
CA THR A 80 9.65 16.27 9.22
C THR A 80 9.90 14.97 9.98
N ALA A 81 11.06 14.35 9.81
CA ALA A 81 11.45 13.14 10.55
C ALA A 81 11.49 13.38 12.06
N LEU A 82 12.01 14.55 12.50
CA LEU A 82 12.04 14.92 13.90
C LEU A 82 10.65 15.20 14.46
N ASP A 83 9.77 15.86 13.68
CA ASP A 83 8.38 16.12 14.08
C ASP A 83 7.63 14.81 14.27
N LEU A 84 7.73 13.86 13.33
CA LEU A 84 7.13 12.53 13.43
C LEU A 84 7.67 11.74 14.62
N TYR A 85 8.99 11.70 14.80
CA TYR A 85 9.61 11.03 15.93
C TYR A 85 9.16 11.64 17.26
N THR A 86 9.06 12.98 17.35
CA THR A 86 8.59 13.67 18.56
C THR A 86 7.11 13.43 18.83
N LYS A 87 6.29 13.32 17.75
CA LYS A 87 4.84 13.06 17.85
C LYS A 87 4.55 11.68 18.41
N HIS A 88 5.25 10.66 17.92
CA HIS A 88 4.95 9.25 18.22
C HIS A 88 5.88 8.62 19.27
N ASP A 89 7.03 9.22 19.57
CA ASP A 89 8.09 8.67 20.43
C ASP A 89 8.52 7.24 19.99
N ARG A 90 8.36 6.97 18.71
CA ARG A 90 8.64 5.67 18.07
C ARG A 90 9.26 5.90 16.69
N ALA A 91 10.13 5.00 16.28
CA ALA A 91 10.68 4.97 14.94
C ALA A 91 10.08 3.82 14.13
N VAL A 92 9.95 4.02 12.81
CA VAL A 92 9.47 2.98 11.90
C VAL A 92 10.34 1.73 12.01
N ASN A 93 9.71 0.59 12.26
CA ASN A 93 10.37 -0.72 12.39
C ASN A 93 9.90 -1.75 11.37
N VAL A 94 8.94 -1.41 10.53
CA VAL A 94 8.48 -2.20 9.39
C VAL A 94 7.95 -1.28 8.29
N LEU A 95 8.20 -1.65 7.02
CA LEU A 95 7.63 -0.98 5.85
C LEU A 95 6.47 -1.81 5.30
N VAL A 96 5.33 -1.18 5.02
CA VAL A 96 4.17 -1.77 4.34
C VAL A 96 3.88 -0.93 3.10
N LEU A 97 4.18 -1.47 1.93
CA LEU A 97 4.32 -0.69 0.72
C LEU A 97 3.42 -1.24 -0.39
N ASP A 98 2.48 -0.43 -0.85
CA ASP A 98 1.87 -0.66 -2.15
C ASP A 98 2.84 -0.33 -3.28
N VAL A 99 2.62 -0.88 -4.46
CA VAL A 99 3.56 -0.78 -5.59
C VAL A 99 3.04 0.14 -6.68
N ASP A 100 1.86 -0.18 -7.21
CA ASP A 100 1.31 0.53 -8.36
C ASP A 100 0.79 1.90 -7.92
N GLU A 101 1.12 2.96 -8.67
CA GLU A 101 0.80 4.36 -8.37
C GLU A 101 1.33 4.87 -7.00
N THR A 102 2.10 4.06 -6.29
CA THR A 102 2.71 4.40 -4.98
C THR A 102 4.23 4.44 -5.07
N LEU A 103 4.89 3.28 -5.21
CA LEU A 103 6.35 3.20 -5.40
C LEU A 103 6.78 3.44 -6.84
N ARG A 104 5.91 3.14 -7.78
CA ARG A 104 6.06 3.42 -9.20
C ARG A 104 4.80 4.09 -9.72
N SER A 105 4.92 5.01 -10.67
CA SER A 105 3.78 5.70 -11.27
C SER A 105 3.61 5.27 -12.73
N ALA A 106 2.38 4.94 -13.13
CA ALA A 106 2.02 4.65 -14.51
C ALA A 106 2.21 5.85 -15.46
N GLY A 107 2.42 7.05 -14.92
CA GLY A 107 2.79 8.24 -15.68
C GLY A 107 4.21 8.19 -16.26
N TYR A 108 5.07 7.29 -15.78
CA TYR A 108 6.40 7.07 -16.34
C TYR A 108 6.39 5.95 -17.39
N THR A 109 7.18 6.14 -18.45
CA THR A 109 7.16 5.26 -19.63
C THR A 109 7.74 3.87 -19.39
N ASP A 110 8.48 3.66 -18.33
CA ASP A 110 9.18 2.41 -17.99
C ASP A 110 8.46 1.55 -16.93
N ASN A 111 7.52 2.14 -16.19
CA ASN A 111 6.76 1.45 -15.13
C ASN A 111 7.68 0.70 -14.11
N GLU A 112 8.87 1.24 -13.87
CA GLU A 112 9.86 0.69 -12.95
C GLU A 112 9.86 1.48 -11.62
N ILE A 113 10.24 0.82 -10.53
CA ILE A 113 10.52 1.50 -9.26
C ILE A 113 11.82 2.30 -9.43
N PRO A 114 11.84 3.60 -9.06
CA PRO A 114 13.05 4.42 -9.18
C PRO A 114 14.25 3.82 -8.42
N ARG A 115 15.46 3.99 -8.97
CA ARG A 115 16.67 3.42 -8.37
C ARG A 115 16.96 3.91 -6.96
N ASN A 116 16.69 5.20 -6.70
CA ASN A 116 16.82 5.79 -5.37
C ASN A 116 15.86 5.16 -4.35
N THR A 117 14.63 4.86 -4.77
CA THR A 117 13.65 4.12 -3.95
C THR A 117 14.17 2.70 -3.65
N LEU A 118 14.63 1.97 -4.66
CA LEU A 118 15.18 0.62 -4.48
C LEU A 118 16.40 0.61 -3.56
N HIS A 119 17.28 1.61 -3.70
CA HIS A 119 18.45 1.76 -2.84
C HIS A 119 18.04 1.96 -1.37
N LEU A 120 17.09 2.85 -1.10
CA LEU A 120 16.57 3.06 0.26
C LEU A 120 15.92 1.80 0.84
N LEU A 121 15.17 1.05 0.05
CA LEU A 121 14.61 -0.24 0.51
C LEU A 121 15.73 -1.23 0.88
N THR A 122 16.83 -1.23 0.11
CA THR A 122 18.02 -2.03 0.47
C THR A 122 18.62 -1.58 1.79
N GLU A 123 18.75 -0.27 2.02
CA GLU A 123 19.26 0.28 3.29
C GLU A 123 18.36 -0.04 4.48
N PHE A 124 17.04 0.02 4.33
CA PHE A 124 16.11 -0.42 5.35
C PHE A 124 16.30 -1.91 5.69
N HIS A 125 16.44 -2.74 4.65
CA HIS A 125 16.71 -4.17 4.84
C HIS A 125 18.04 -4.41 5.57
N GLU A 126 19.12 -3.72 5.19
CA GLU A 126 20.44 -3.80 5.85
C GLU A 126 20.40 -3.30 7.30
N ALA A 127 19.52 -2.32 7.58
CA ALA A 127 19.24 -1.85 8.94
C ALA A 127 18.32 -2.79 9.74
N GLY A 128 17.97 -3.95 9.19
CA GLY A 128 17.13 -4.97 9.84
C GLY A 128 15.63 -4.61 9.89
N VAL A 129 15.15 -3.73 9.01
CA VAL A 129 13.73 -3.38 8.89
C VAL A 129 13.08 -4.30 7.88
N PRO A 130 12.10 -5.11 8.30
CA PRO A 130 11.32 -5.93 7.40
C PRO A 130 10.48 -5.10 6.42
N ILE A 131 10.25 -5.67 5.24
CA ILE A 131 9.47 -5.05 4.17
C ILE A 131 8.29 -5.95 3.82
N VAL A 132 7.08 -5.41 3.89
CA VAL A 132 5.84 -6.04 3.42
C VAL A 132 5.42 -5.33 2.14
N VAL A 133 5.48 -6.03 1.02
CA VAL A 133 4.96 -5.54 -0.27
C VAL A 133 3.50 -5.93 -0.37
N CYS A 134 2.62 -4.95 -0.52
CA CYS A 134 1.17 -5.12 -0.52
C CYS A 134 0.59 -4.70 -1.87
N THR A 135 -0.02 -5.61 -2.64
CA THR A 135 -0.45 -5.31 -4.00
C THR A 135 -1.69 -6.09 -4.44
N GLY A 136 -2.43 -5.54 -5.41
CA GLY A 136 -3.48 -6.26 -6.12
C GLY A 136 -2.98 -7.27 -7.15
N GLN A 137 -1.68 -7.31 -7.45
CA GLN A 137 -1.11 -8.20 -8.46
C GLN A 137 -0.95 -9.63 -7.95
N THR A 138 -0.79 -10.58 -8.90
CA THR A 138 -0.49 -11.99 -8.58
C THR A 138 0.91 -12.15 -8.01
N LEU A 139 1.11 -13.20 -7.21
CA LEU A 139 2.40 -13.50 -6.58
C LEU A 139 3.55 -13.60 -7.61
N GLU A 140 3.31 -14.22 -8.75
CA GLU A 140 4.30 -14.41 -9.81
C GLU A 140 4.80 -13.08 -10.37
N ASN A 141 3.88 -12.14 -10.62
CA ASN A 141 4.22 -10.80 -11.12
C ASN A 141 5.03 -10.02 -10.10
N VAL A 142 4.55 -9.95 -8.85
CA VAL A 142 5.20 -9.22 -7.77
C VAL A 142 6.59 -9.76 -7.47
N LYS A 143 6.70 -11.06 -7.31
CA LYS A 143 7.99 -11.72 -7.05
C LYS A 143 8.99 -11.45 -8.17
N GLY A 144 8.52 -11.42 -9.43
CA GLY A 144 9.35 -11.14 -10.59
C GLY A 144 10.00 -9.76 -10.52
N PHE A 145 9.21 -8.71 -10.39
CA PHE A 145 9.77 -7.34 -10.38
C PHE A 145 10.51 -7.02 -9.06
N THR A 146 10.08 -7.58 -7.93
CA THR A 146 10.78 -7.37 -6.65
C THR A 146 12.19 -7.97 -6.70
N ILE A 147 12.35 -9.18 -7.28
CA ILE A 147 13.66 -9.78 -7.49
C ILE A 147 14.49 -8.95 -8.48
N GLN A 148 13.90 -8.42 -9.54
CA GLN A 148 14.61 -7.55 -10.49
C GLN A 148 15.09 -6.24 -9.85
N GLY A 149 14.29 -5.66 -8.97
CA GLY A 149 14.59 -4.41 -8.27
C GLY A 149 15.55 -4.57 -7.09
N LEU A 150 15.22 -5.44 -6.14
CA LEU A 150 15.96 -5.60 -4.88
C LEU A 150 17.00 -6.73 -4.92
N GLY A 151 16.89 -7.64 -5.87
CA GLY A 151 17.73 -8.82 -5.93
C GLY A 151 17.19 -10.03 -5.16
N ASN A 152 17.60 -11.22 -5.59
CA ASN A 152 17.10 -12.46 -4.99
C ASN A 152 17.55 -12.63 -3.52
N ASP A 153 18.71 -12.12 -3.16
CA ASP A 153 19.28 -12.27 -1.81
C ASP A 153 18.40 -11.54 -0.78
N ILE A 154 17.94 -10.33 -1.09
CA ILE A 154 17.04 -9.55 -0.23
C ILE A 154 15.65 -10.20 -0.19
N VAL A 155 15.06 -10.50 -1.35
CA VAL A 155 13.70 -11.08 -1.43
C VAL A 155 13.62 -12.44 -0.74
N SER A 156 14.69 -13.24 -0.79
CA SER A 156 14.75 -14.57 -0.15
C SER A 156 15.40 -14.57 1.25
N SER A 157 15.63 -13.40 1.82
CA SER A 157 16.27 -13.27 3.15
C SER A 157 15.41 -13.74 4.32
N GLY A 158 14.08 -13.78 4.12
CA GLY A 158 13.11 -14.01 5.19
C GLY A 158 12.62 -12.73 5.87
N SER A 159 13.11 -11.55 5.47
CA SER A 159 12.64 -10.24 5.97
C SER A 159 11.78 -9.47 4.96
N VAL A 160 11.45 -10.09 3.83
CA VAL A 160 10.52 -9.54 2.84
C VAL A 160 9.31 -10.45 2.76
N SER A 161 8.12 -9.90 2.99
CA SER A 161 6.85 -10.58 2.83
C SER A 161 6.06 -9.97 1.68
N ILE A 162 5.29 -10.77 0.98
CA ILE A 162 4.46 -10.36 -0.15
C ILE A 162 3.01 -10.68 0.18
N VAL A 163 2.20 -9.65 0.30
CA VAL A 163 0.74 -9.71 0.36
C VAL A 163 0.25 -9.45 -1.05
N TYR A 164 -0.34 -10.45 -1.69
CA TYR A 164 -0.72 -10.41 -3.09
C TYR A 164 -2.23 -10.57 -3.28
N GLU A 165 -2.70 -10.20 -4.46
CA GLU A 165 -4.12 -10.23 -4.82
C GLU A 165 -5.02 -9.57 -3.75
N SER A 166 -4.61 -8.36 -3.31
CA SER A 166 -5.35 -7.54 -2.35
C SER A 166 -5.61 -8.20 -1.00
N GLY A 167 -4.71 -9.08 -0.55
CA GLY A 167 -4.82 -9.77 0.75
C GLY A 167 -5.31 -11.22 0.67
N ASN A 168 -5.59 -11.75 -0.53
CA ASN A 168 -5.99 -13.15 -0.66
C ASN A 168 -4.88 -14.14 -0.34
N GLY A 169 -3.65 -13.73 -0.48
CA GLY A 169 -2.52 -14.57 -0.13
C GLY A 169 -1.34 -13.81 0.45
N VAL A 170 -0.56 -14.53 1.21
CA VAL A 170 0.70 -14.06 1.82
C VAL A 170 1.79 -15.06 1.54
N PHE A 171 2.98 -14.57 1.22
CA PHE A 171 4.17 -15.39 1.06
C PHE A 171 5.41 -14.65 1.56
N THR A 172 6.20 -15.29 2.41
CA THR A 172 7.49 -14.77 2.90
C THR A 172 8.62 -15.66 2.36
N PRO A 173 9.24 -15.29 1.23
CA PRO A 173 10.37 -16.03 0.69
C PRO A 173 11.52 -16.12 1.72
N GLY A 174 12.13 -17.29 1.85
CA GLY A 174 13.19 -17.51 2.85
C GLY A 174 12.71 -18.17 4.14
N HIS A 175 11.45 -18.05 4.51
CA HIS A 175 10.83 -18.83 5.61
C HIS A 175 10.31 -20.20 5.17
N GLY A 176 10.48 -20.54 3.88
CA GLY A 176 10.08 -21.82 3.32
C GLY A 176 8.67 -21.83 2.72
N PRO A 177 8.28 -22.93 2.06
CA PRO A 177 7.02 -23.01 1.30
C PRO A 177 5.77 -22.91 2.20
N ASP A 178 5.87 -23.28 3.47
CA ASP A 178 4.75 -23.26 4.42
C ASP A 178 4.27 -21.85 4.77
N THR A 179 5.04 -20.81 4.41
CA THR A 179 4.64 -19.42 4.55
C THR A 179 3.82 -18.91 3.37
N LYS A 180 3.68 -19.70 2.31
CA LYS A 180 2.72 -19.41 1.25
C LYS A 180 1.33 -19.82 1.71
N ARG A 181 0.59 -18.84 2.23
CA ARG A 181 -0.78 -19.04 2.74
C ARG A 181 -1.77 -18.43 1.76
N LEU A 182 -2.82 -19.16 1.49
CA LEU A 182 -4.00 -18.69 0.78
C LEU A 182 -5.06 -18.39 1.85
N LEU A 183 -5.16 -17.13 2.25
CA LEU A 183 -6.02 -16.73 3.37
C LEU A 183 -7.50 -17.01 3.11
N TYR A 184 -7.89 -17.10 1.86
CA TYR A 184 -9.25 -17.47 1.48
C TYR A 184 -9.64 -18.91 1.86
N GLU A 185 -8.69 -19.81 2.08
CA GLU A 185 -8.97 -21.16 2.56
C GLU A 185 -9.51 -21.18 4.00
N ASP A 186 -9.28 -20.09 4.73
CA ASP A 186 -9.73 -19.89 6.11
C ASP A 186 -11.10 -19.19 6.20
N LEU A 187 -11.67 -18.73 5.07
CA LEU A 187 -12.97 -18.05 5.06
C LEU A 187 -14.12 -18.96 5.46
N ASP A 188 -15.17 -18.32 6.01
CA ASP A 188 -16.45 -18.99 6.26
C ASP A 188 -17.02 -19.61 4.97
N PRO A 189 -17.43 -20.89 5.01
CA PRO A 189 -18.02 -21.57 3.85
C PRO A 189 -19.20 -20.86 3.22
N ALA A 190 -19.98 -20.07 3.98
CA ALA A 190 -21.09 -19.28 3.42
C ALA A 190 -20.58 -18.16 2.49
N ILE A 191 -19.48 -17.48 2.88
CA ILE A 191 -18.85 -16.46 2.04
C ILE A 191 -18.23 -17.10 0.80
N VAL A 192 -17.49 -18.21 0.96
CA VAL A 192 -16.95 -18.98 -0.15
C VAL A 192 -18.04 -19.35 -1.15
N GLY A 193 -19.20 -19.84 -0.66
CA GLY A 193 -20.36 -20.19 -1.51
C GLY A 193 -20.89 -19.01 -2.31
N VAL A 194 -21.00 -17.84 -1.71
CA VAL A 194 -21.46 -16.61 -2.39
C VAL A 194 -20.49 -16.21 -3.50
N PHE A 195 -19.19 -16.14 -3.24
CA PHE A 195 -18.20 -15.76 -4.26
C PHE A 195 -18.17 -16.77 -5.41
N ASP A 196 -18.17 -18.05 -5.11
CA ASP A 196 -18.26 -19.13 -6.10
C ASP A 196 -19.51 -19.01 -6.99
N ALA A 197 -20.67 -18.75 -6.39
CA ALA A 197 -21.90 -18.60 -7.12
C ALA A 197 -21.92 -17.32 -7.97
N VAL A 198 -21.50 -16.18 -7.43
CA VAL A 198 -21.40 -14.93 -8.20
C VAL A 198 -20.44 -15.12 -9.38
N ARG A 199 -19.24 -15.65 -9.15
CA ARG A 199 -18.24 -15.84 -10.21
C ARG A 199 -18.72 -16.73 -11.36
N ARG A 200 -19.45 -17.80 -11.05
CA ARG A 200 -20.04 -18.67 -12.08
C ARG A 200 -21.15 -18.00 -12.88
N ARG A 201 -21.92 -17.09 -12.24
CA ARG A 201 -23.16 -16.53 -12.80
C ARG A 201 -22.95 -15.16 -13.46
N VAL A 202 -21.91 -14.41 -13.06
CA VAL A 202 -21.75 -12.99 -13.41
C VAL A 202 -21.70 -12.70 -14.91
N LEU A 203 -21.07 -13.54 -15.71
CA LEU A 203 -21.09 -13.38 -17.17
C LEU A 203 -22.22 -14.19 -17.84
N SER A 204 -22.59 -15.32 -17.26
CA SER A 204 -23.61 -16.21 -17.87
C SER A 204 -25.05 -15.72 -17.70
N GLU A 205 -25.33 -14.93 -16.66
CA GLU A 205 -26.64 -14.32 -16.40
C GLU A 205 -26.69 -12.82 -16.77
N ALA A 206 -25.58 -12.28 -17.23
CA ALA A 206 -25.53 -10.87 -17.61
C ALA A 206 -26.46 -10.55 -18.79
N PRO A 207 -27.05 -9.34 -18.82
CA PRO A 207 -27.79 -8.87 -19.98
C PRO A 207 -26.98 -9.01 -21.27
N GLU A 208 -27.60 -9.45 -22.36
CA GLU A 208 -26.91 -9.81 -23.62
C GLU A 208 -26.02 -8.67 -24.14
N GLY A 209 -26.47 -7.40 -24.04
CA GLY A 209 -25.67 -6.24 -24.47
C GLY A 209 -24.54 -5.88 -23.49
N PHE A 210 -24.64 -6.24 -22.22
CA PHE A 210 -23.65 -5.93 -21.20
C PHE A 210 -22.47 -6.90 -21.21
N ALA A 211 -22.71 -8.21 -21.27
CA ALA A 211 -21.69 -9.25 -21.23
C ALA A 211 -20.59 -9.09 -22.31
N HIS A 212 -20.91 -8.49 -23.46
CA HIS A 212 -19.94 -8.25 -24.53
C HIS A 212 -19.09 -6.99 -24.34
N ARG A 213 -19.46 -6.12 -23.41
CA ARG A 213 -18.77 -4.86 -23.13
C ARG A 213 -17.79 -4.94 -21.96
N VAL A 214 -17.87 -6.01 -21.18
CA VAL A 214 -17.04 -6.21 -19.99
C VAL A 214 -16.24 -7.51 -20.06
N HIS A 215 -15.18 -7.56 -19.28
CA HIS A 215 -14.46 -8.79 -18.98
C HIS A 215 -14.32 -8.97 -17.48
N LEU A 216 -14.25 -10.23 -17.07
CA LEU A 216 -14.08 -10.62 -15.69
C LEU A 216 -12.58 -10.68 -15.35
N GLN A 217 -12.20 -9.97 -14.30
CA GLN A 217 -10.90 -10.06 -13.64
C GLN A 217 -11.06 -10.50 -12.19
N GLY A 218 -9.97 -10.47 -11.44
CA GLY A 218 -9.96 -10.87 -10.06
C GLY A 218 -9.73 -12.38 -9.89
N ASN A 219 -9.82 -12.79 -8.66
CA ASN A 219 -9.59 -14.17 -8.23
C ASN A 219 -10.86 -14.77 -7.59
N GLU A 220 -10.72 -15.83 -6.84
CA GLU A 220 -11.84 -16.54 -6.21
C GLU A 220 -12.67 -15.64 -5.26
N PHE A 221 -12.06 -14.62 -4.65
CA PHE A 221 -12.66 -13.74 -3.62
C PHE A 221 -12.68 -12.27 -3.98
N ASN A 222 -12.34 -11.97 -5.21
CA ASN A 222 -12.46 -10.67 -5.82
C ASN A 222 -13.06 -10.85 -7.21
N VAL A 223 -14.29 -10.43 -7.40
CA VAL A 223 -15.01 -10.51 -8.70
C VAL A 223 -15.06 -9.12 -9.29
N THR A 224 -14.13 -8.82 -10.20
CA THR A 224 -14.00 -7.50 -10.82
C THR A 224 -14.49 -7.53 -12.26
N LEU A 225 -15.44 -6.65 -12.60
CA LEU A 225 -15.87 -6.40 -13.97
C LEU A 225 -15.22 -5.10 -14.46
N LYS A 226 -14.50 -5.19 -15.59
CA LYS A 226 -13.87 -4.05 -16.25
C LYS A 226 -14.41 -3.88 -17.67
N PRO A 227 -14.48 -2.63 -18.18
CA PRO A 227 -14.81 -2.40 -19.58
C PRO A 227 -13.76 -3.04 -20.49
N ASN A 228 -14.18 -3.55 -21.64
CA ASN A 228 -13.23 -4.02 -22.65
C ASN A 228 -12.39 -2.85 -23.20
N ALA A 229 -11.11 -3.10 -23.51
CA ALA A 229 -10.14 -2.09 -23.94
C ALA A 229 -10.54 -1.27 -25.19
N GLU A 230 -11.53 -1.75 -25.95
CA GLU A 230 -12.03 -1.10 -27.17
C GLU A 230 -13.09 -0.03 -26.87
N ILE A 231 -13.52 0.10 -25.61
CA ILE A 231 -14.59 0.99 -25.18
C ILE A 231 -13.98 2.38 -24.84
N GLY A 232 -14.52 3.44 -25.42
CA GLY A 232 -14.11 4.80 -25.11
C GLY A 232 -14.56 5.23 -23.70
N SER A 233 -13.85 6.21 -23.11
CA SER A 233 -14.02 6.61 -21.70
C SER A 233 -15.46 6.99 -21.33
N GLU A 234 -16.19 7.73 -22.18
CA GLU A 234 -17.59 8.09 -21.88
C GLU A 234 -18.50 6.86 -21.80
N THR A 235 -18.31 5.91 -22.72
CA THR A 235 -19.06 4.64 -22.72
C THR A 235 -18.63 3.73 -21.59
N ALA A 236 -17.36 3.82 -21.14
CA ALA A 236 -16.88 3.05 -20.01
C ALA A 236 -17.63 3.42 -18.71
N VAL A 237 -17.91 4.70 -18.47
CA VAL A 237 -18.71 5.15 -17.33
C VAL A 237 -20.10 4.49 -17.36
N GLU A 238 -20.82 4.60 -18.50
CA GLU A 238 -22.14 3.99 -18.66
C GLU A 238 -22.12 2.47 -18.43
N VAL A 239 -21.06 1.80 -18.89
CA VAL A 239 -20.90 0.34 -18.72
C VAL A 239 -20.68 -0.03 -17.26
N ILE A 240 -19.89 0.75 -16.51
CA ILE A 240 -19.64 0.48 -15.10
C ILE A 240 -20.84 0.82 -14.25
N ASP A 241 -21.60 1.89 -14.56
CA ASP A 241 -22.87 2.21 -13.91
C ASP A 241 -23.90 1.09 -14.08
N GLU A 242 -24.06 0.56 -15.30
CA GLU A 242 -24.89 -0.64 -15.54
C GLU A 242 -24.35 -1.84 -14.77
N GLY A 243 -23.01 -1.98 -14.71
CA GLY A 243 -22.32 -3.06 -14.01
C GLY A 243 -22.57 -3.10 -12.51
N VAL A 244 -22.56 -1.95 -11.83
CA VAL A 244 -22.83 -1.88 -10.39
C VAL A 244 -24.27 -2.30 -10.07
N GLY A 245 -25.23 -1.84 -10.87
CA GLY A 245 -26.63 -2.24 -10.74
C GLY A 245 -26.83 -3.74 -10.94
N TYR A 246 -26.23 -4.28 -12.00
CA TYR A 246 -26.30 -5.70 -12.30
C TYR A 246 -25.62 -6.56 -11.22
N LEU A 247 -24.43 -6.15 -10.73
CA LEU A 247 -23.70 -6.91 -9.72
C LEU A 247 -24.48 -6.94 -8.40
N CYS A 248 -25.03 -5.80 -7.95
CA CYS A 248 -25.88 -5.76 -6.75
C CYS A 248 -27.12 -6.66 -6.89
N ASP A 249 -27.76 -6.69 -8.07
CA ASP A 249 -28.90 -7.57 -8.33
C ASP A 249 -28.51 -9.05 -8.26
N LEU A 250 -27.37 -9.40 -8.81
CA LEU A 250 -26.83 -10.75 -8.79
C LEU A 250 -26.50 -11.19 -7.36
N ILE A 251 -25.79 -10.34 -6.61
CA ILE A 251 -25.45 -10.61 -5.21
C ILE A 251 -26.71 -10.85 -4.39
N GLY A 252 -27.71 -10.01 -4.52
CA GLY A 252 -28.97 -10.18 -3.79
C GLY A 252 -29.63 -11.55 -4.07
N ARG A 253 -29.67 -11.98 -5.33
CA ARG A 253 -30.21 -13.31 -5.69
C ARG A 253 -29.33 -14.43 -5.14
N VAL A 254 -28.03 -14.33 -5.27
CA VAL A 254 -27.08 -15.34 -4.79
C VAL A 254 -27.15 -15.49 -3.28
N VAL A 255 -27.15 -14.39 -2.53
CA VAL A 255 -27.21 -14.43 -1.07
C VAL A 255 -28.54 -15.03 -0.59
N ALA A 256 -29.65 -14.71 -1.24
CA ALA A 256 -30.94 -15.33 -0.92
C ALA A 256 -30.93 -16.85 -1.19
N ASP A 257 -30.30 -17.27 -2.29
CA ASP A 257 -30.16 -18.70 -2.64
C ASP A 257 -29.26 -19.44 -1.62
N GLU A 258 -28.08 -18.89 -1.29
CA GLU A 258 -27.10 -19.53 -0.40
C GLU A 258 -27.55 -19.54 1.08
N THR A 259 -28.30 -18.52 1.52
CA THR A 259 -28.85 -18.46 2.89
C THR A 259 -30.21 -19.15 3.01
N GLU A 260 -30.75 -19.72 1.91
CA GLU A 260 -32.12 -20.26 1.83
C GLU A 260 -33.18 -19.27 2.34
N THR A 261 -32.93 -17.97 2.17
CA THR A 261 -33.79 -16.90 2.69
C THR A 261 -34.94 -16.62 1.71
N ALA A 262 -36.16 -16.81 2.16
CA ALA A 262 -37.34 -16.45 1.38
C ALA A 262 -37.55 -14.92 1.43
N LEU A 263 -37.07 -14.22 0.41
CA LEU A 263 -37.20 -12.78 0.26
C LEU A 263 -37.84 -12.44 -1.10
N ASP A 264 -38.90 -11.66 -1.10
CA ASP A 264 -39.64 -11.34 -2.33
C ASP A 264 -38.80 -10.50 -3.32
N ARG A 265 -37.94 -9.62 -2.80
CA ARG A 265 -37.13 -8.68 -3.60
C ARG A 265 -35.65 -8.67 -3.17
N PRO A 266 -34.91 -9.79 -3.31
CA PRO A 266 -33.52 -9.87 -2.84
C PRO A 266 -32.58 -8.90 -3.57
N ALA A 267 -32.76 -8.69 -4.87
CA ALA A 267 -32.00 -7.72 -5.66
C ALA A 267 -32.18 -6.28 -5.14
N ALA A 268 -33.41 -5.86 -4.89
CA ALA A 268 -33.69 -4.53 -4.37
C ALA A 268 -33.16 -4.34 -2.93
N ALA A 269 -33.18 -5.40 -2.10
CA ALA A 269 -32.59 -5.35 -0.77
C ALA A 269 -31.07 -5.16 -0.82
N ALA A 270 -30.37 -5.86 -1.73
CA ALA A 270 -28.94 -5.67 -1.93
C ALA A 270 -28.61 -4.26 -2.47
N ARG A 271 -29.38 -3.75 -3.44
CA ARG A 271 -29.21 -2.36 -3.90
C ARG A 271 -29.43 -1.34 -2.78
N SER A 272 -30.46 -1.52 -1.95
CA SER A 272 -30.70 -0.64 -0.79
C SER A 272 -29.56 -0.73 0.23
N TYR A 273 -28.95 -1.91 0.41
CA TYR A 273 -27.84 -2.11 1.32
C TYR A 273 -26.59 -1.39 0.81
N PHE A 274 -26.12 -1.69 -0.40
CA PHE A 274 -24.91 -1.10 -0.99
C PHE A 274 -25.11 0.38 -1.38
N GLY A 275 -26.34 0.81 -1.67
CA GLY A 275 -26.69 2.22 -1.89
C GLY A 275 -26.60 3.10 -0.63
N ARG A 276 -26.13 2.58 0.51
CA ARG A 276 -25.66 3.39 1.65
C ARG A 276 -24.35 4.10 1.34
N ASP A 277 -23.52 3.52 0.46
CA ASP A 277 -22.36 4.19 -0.12
C ASP A 277 -22.82 5.33 -1.03
N PRO A 278 -22.33 6.58 -0.83
CA PRO A 278 -22.76 7.73 -1.62
C PRO A 278 -22.44 7.62 -3.12
N GLU A 279 -21.34 6.98 -3.50
CA GLU A 279 -20.94 6.80 -4.90
C GLU A 279 -21.88 5.82 -5.61
N ILE A 280 -22.18 4.68 -4.98
CA ILE A 280 -23.13 3.69 -5.50
C ILE A 280 -24.55 4.28 -5.52
N ARG A 281 -24.90 5.07 -4.50
CA ARG A 281 -26.21 5.73 -4.43
C ARG A 281 -26.42 6.69 -5.58
N ALA A 282 -25.41 7.43 -5.97
CA ALA A 282 -25.49 8.36 -7.09
C ALA A 282 -25.84 7.64 -8.41
N VAL A 283 -25.34 6.40 -8.61
CA VAL A 283 -25.69 5.58 -9.77
C VAL A 283 -27.17 5.15 -9.75
N PHE A 284 -27.75 5.02 -8.56
CA PHE A 284 -29.14 4.55 -8.38
C PHE A 284 -30.18 5.67 -8.23
N GLU A 285 -29.80 6.96 -8.27
CA GLU A 285 -30.68 8.10 -7.97
C GLU A 285 -32.00 8.14 -8.77
N ASP A 286 -32.02 7.58 -9.97
CA ASP A 286 -33.19 7.53 -10.84
C ASP A 286 -34.02 6.21 -10.71
N ASP A 287 -33.60 5.27 -9.86
CA ASP A 287 -34.22 3.93 -9.75
C ASP A 287 -35.16 3.84 -8.52
N GLU A 288 -36.46 4.02 -8.75
CA GLU A 288 -37.52 3.87 -7.70
C GLU A 288 -37.57 2.47 -7.06
N THR A 289 -36.82 1.48 -7.61
CA THR A 289 -36.82 0.10 -7.12
C THR A 289 -35.85 -0.14 -5.96
N VAL A 290 -34.99 0.82 -5.63
CA VAL A 290 -33.93 0.71 -4.64
C VAL A 290 -34.40 0.82 -3.21
N ASP A 291 -35.56 1.44 -2.96
CA ASP A 291 -36.02 1.73 -1.58
C ASP A 291 -36.70 0.51 -0.94
N VAL A 292 -35.91 -0.29 -0.22
CA VAL A 292 -36.37 -1.41 0.62
C VAL A 292 -36.05 -1.09 2.08
N ASP A 293 -37.05 -1.26 2.95
CA ASP A 293 -36.84 -1.18 4.39
C ASP A 293 -35.98 -2.33 4.87
N LEU A 294 -34.70 -2.04 5.17
CA LEU A 294 -33.74 -3.04 5.59
C LEU A 294 -34.03 -3.64 6.95
N ASP A 295 -34.79 -2.96 7.79
CA ASP A 295 -35.25 -3.51 9.09
C ASP A 295 -36.27 -4.65 8.90
N ALA A 296 -36.87 -4.75 7.72
CA ALA A 296 -37.77 -5.84 7.35
C ALA A 296 -37.08 -7.01 6.63
N VAL A 297 -35.77 -6.88 6.32
CA VAL A 297 -34.99 -7.92 5.66
C VAL A 297 -34.50 -8.92 6.70
N PRO A 298 -34.53 -10.25 6.42
CA PRO A 298 -34.02 -11.25 7.35
C PRO A 298 -32.54 -11.06 7.71
N GLU A 299 -32.23 -11.19 9.01
CA GLU A 299 -30.90 -11.02 9.57
C GLU A 299 -29.85 -11.88 8.85
N ALA A 300 -30.14 -13.16 8.60
CA ALA A 300 -29.23 -14.06 7.90
C ALA A 300 -28.81 -13.59 6.50
N PHE A 301 -29.66 -12.81 5.82
CA PHE A 301 -29.32 -12.21 4.54
C PHE A 301 -28.41 -10.98 4.73
N LEU A 302 -28.72 -10.13 5.71
CA LEU A 302 -27.91 -8.94 6.03
C LEU A 302 -26.53 -9.31 6.57
N ASP A 303 -26.43 -10.34 7.41
CA ASP A 303 -25.17 -10.83 7.98
C ASP A 303 -24.14 -11.21 6.88
N VAL A 304 -24.62 -11.73 5.74
CA VAL A 304 -23.74 -12.02 4.60
C VAL A 304 -23.35 -10.74 3.87
N LEU A 305 -24.29 -9.81 3.66
CA LEU A 305 -23.99 -8.52 3.01
C LEU A 305 -23.00 -7.68 3.82
N GLU A 306 -23.04 -7.75 5.15
CA GLU A 306 -22.11 -7.06 6.04
C GLU A 306 -20.67 -7.56 5.96
N ARG A 307 -20.44 -8.73 5.37
CA ARG A 307 -19.13 -9.38 5.21
C ARG A 307 -18.54 -9.23 3.82
N ILE A 308 -19.24 -8.57 2.92
CA ILE A 308 -18.82 -8.32 1.54
C ILE A 308 -18.97 -6.84 1.20
N ASP A 309 -18.19 -6.37 0.26
CA ASP A 309 -18.24 -4.99 -0.21
C ASP A 309 -18.34 -4.93 -1.73
N VAL A 310 -18.98 -3.86 -2.22
CA VAL A 310 -19.04 -3.54 -3.65
C VAL A 310 -18.27 -2.25 -3.88
N GLY A 311 -17.10 -2.35 -4.50
CA GLY A 311 -16.30 -1.21 -4.93
C GLY A 311 -16.80 -0.67 -6.27
N TYR A 312 -17.02 0.64 -6.36
CA TYR A 312 -17.33 1.34 -7.60
C TYR A 312 -16.19 2.29 -7.96
N TYR A 313 -15.64 2.14 -9.16
CA TYR A 313 -14.58 2.98 -9.71
C TYR A 313 -15.06 3.53 -11.04
N GLU A 314 -15.46 4.79 -11.07
CA GLU A 314 -16.11 5.43 -12.22
C GLU A 314 -15.32 5.21 -13.53
N GLY A 315 -15.95 4.54 -14.49
CA GLY A 315 -15.38 4.25 -15.81
C GLY A 315 -14.24 3.22 -15.83
N ASP A 316 -13.78 2.71 -14.68
CA ASP A 316 -12.70 1.71 -14.60
C ASP A 316 -13.18 0.31 -14.21
N ALA A 317 -13.91 0.19 -13.09
CA ALA A 317 -14.30 -1.13 -12.57
C ALA A 317 -15.49 -1.09 -11.63
N VAL A 318 -16.18 -2.21 -11.53
CA VAL A 318 -16.98 -2.58 -10.38
C VAL A 318 -16.49 -3.92 -9.84
N GLU A 319 -16.33 -4.02 -8.53
CA GLU A 319 -15.82 -5.25 -7.91
C GLU A 319 -16.63 -5.66 -6.68
N LEU A 320 -16.70 -6.97 -6.47
CA LEU A 320 -17.16 -7.59 -5.23
C LEU A 320 -15.94 -8.15 -4.51
N VAL A 321 -15.76 -7.76 -3.25
CA VAL A 321 -14.65 -8.22 -2.40
C VAL A 321 -15.19 -8.73 -1.05
N SER A 322 -14.47 -9.66 -0.44
CA SER A 322 -14.74 -10.07 0.95
C SER A 322 -14.13 -9.06 1.92
N LEU A 323 -14.90 -8.62 2.90
CA LEU A 323 -14.40 -7.78 3.99
C LEU A 323 -13.54 -8.57 5.01
N GLU A 324 -13.56 -9.89 4.93
CA GLU A 324 -12.72 -10.78 5.74
C GLU A 324 -11.34 -11.00 5.12
N LEU A 325 -11.17 -10.59 3.85
CA LEU A 325 -9.92 -10.66 3.11
C LEU A 325 -9.63 -9.31 2.50
N ASP A 326 -8.70 -8.62 3.10
CA ASP A 326 -8.21 -7.35 2.60
C ASP A 326 -6.69 -7.24 2.82
N LYS A 327 -6.11 -6.16 2.33
CA LYS A 327 -4.67 -5.91 2.52
C LYS A 327 -4.30 -5.89 4.01
N ALA A 328 -5.19 -5.43 4.92
CA ALA A 328 -4.90 -5.38 6.35
C ALA A 328 -4.79 -6.78 6.96
N ALA A 329 -5.71 -7.69 6.64
CA ALA A 329 -5.61 -9.10 7.05
C ALA A 329 -4.32 -9.77 6.51
N GLY A 330 -3.97 -9.45 5.24
CA GLY A 330 -2.72 -9.91 4.65
C GLY A 330 -1.48 -9.37 5.35
N VAL A 331 -1.48 -8.09 5.72
CA VAL A 331 -0.38 -7.46 6.51
C VAL A 331 -0.26 -8.09 7.88
N GLU A 332 -1.37 -8.30 8.59
CA GLU A 332 -1.38 -8.94 9.91
C GLU A 332 -0.77 -10.35 9.83
N ALA A 333 -1.15 -11.15 8.84
CA ALA A 333 -0.55 -12.46 8.61
C ALA A 333 0.95 -12.40 8.24
N ALA A 334 1.38 -11.36 7.52
CA ALA A 334 2.79 -11.14 7.20
C ALA A 334 3.60 -10.77 8.45
N LEU A 335 3.06 -9.89 9.30
CA LEU A 335 3.70 -9.49 10.56
C LEU A 335 3.88 -10.68 11.51
N ASP A 336 2.91 -11.59 11.57
CA ASP A 336 3.00 -12.83 12.34
C ASP A 336 4.16 -13.72 11.86
N VAL A 337 4.31 -13.90 10.54
CA VAL A 337 5.42 -14.68 9.97
C VAL A 337 6.78 -14.03 10.23
N LEU A 338 6.82 -12.69 10.21
CA LEU A 338 8.02 -11.89 10.46
C LEU A 338 8.35 -11.75 11.96
N ASP A 339 7.52 -12.31 12.84
CA ASP A 339 7.64 -12.25 14.32
C ASP A 339 7.70 -10.79 14.85
N ILE A 340 6.87 -9.91 14.29
CA ILE A 340 6.78 -8.49 14.67
C ILE A 340 5.59 -8.30 15.60
N ALA A 341 5.82 -8.40 16.90
CA ALA A 341 4.77 -8.30 17.91
C ALA A 341 4.32 -6.85 18.21
N ASP A 342 5.18 -5.87 18.00
CA ASP A 342 4.92 -4.45 18.24
C ASP A 342 5.32 -3.62 17.03
N PRO A 343 4.51 -3.64 15.95
CA PRO A 343 4.80 -2.88 14.74
C PRO A 343 4.63 -1.38 14.96
N PHE A 344 5.52 -0.59 14.38
CA PHE A 344 5.31 0.81 14.05
C PHE A 344 5.63 0.99 12.58
N ALA A 345 4.61 0.80 11.77
CA ALA A 345 4.74 0.69 10.32
C ALA A 345 4.76 2.06 9.64
N LEU A 346 5.52 2.19 8.54
CA LEU A 346 5.20 3.15 7.49
C LEU A 346 4.33 2.43 6.47
N VAL A 347 3.07 2.86 6.34
CA VAL A 347 2.13 2.35 5.34
C VAL A 347 2.06 3.33 4.18
N MET A 348 2.41 2.88 2.97
CA MET A 348 2.33 3.70 1.76
C MET A 348 1.33 3.09 0.78
N GLY A 349 0.38 3.89 0.26
CA GLY A 349 -0.63 3.44 -0.68
C GLY A 349 -1.47 4.60 -1.23
N ASP A 350 -2.23 4.35 -2.31
CA ASP A 350 -3.01 5.37 -3.01
C ASP A 350 -4.51 5.05 -3.10
N SER A 351 -4.90 3.79 -2.88
CA SER A 351 -6.23 3.26 -3.15
C SER A 351 -7.06 2.97 -1.89
N LYS A 352 -8.38 2.77 -2.07
CA LYS A 352 -9.28 2.36 -0.98
C LYS A 352 -8.84 1.04 -0.31
N SER A 353 -8.16 0.15 -1.03
CA SER A 353 -7.66 -1.10 -0.43
C SER A 353 -6.50 -0.85 0.53
N ASP A 354 -5.71 0.21 0.30
CA ASP A 354 -4.63 0.63 1.19
C ASP A 354 -5.15 1.39 2.39
N LEU A 355 -6.26 2.13 2.21
CA LEU A 355 -6.93 2.84 3.31
C LEU A 355 -7.23 1.91 4.49
N ARG A 356 -7.65 0.68 4.23
CA ARG A 356 -7.92 -0.31 5.30
C ARG A 356 -6.68 -0.63 6.13
N VAL A 357 -5.50 -0.69 5.50
CA VAL A 357 -4.22 -0.86 6.23
C VAL A 357 -3.88 0.40 7.01
N MET A 358 -4.12 1.58 6.44
CA MET A 358 -3.89 2.87 7.12
C MET A 358 -4.82 3.03 8.33
N GLU A 359 -6.09 2.67 8.20
CA GLU A 359 -7.04 2.64 9.31
C GLU A 359 -6.61 1.64 10.38
N TRP A 360 -6.17 0.44 9.98
CA TRP A 360 -5.68 -0.60 10.88
C TRP A 360 -4.51 -0.13 11.73
N VAL A 361 -3.52 0.60 11.17
CA VAL A 361 -2.39 1.14 11.95
C VAL A 361 -2.80 2.33 12.82
N ALA A 362 -3.71 3.19 12.35
CA ALA A 362 -4.20 4.33 13.10
C ALA A 362 -5.00 3.91 14.35
N GLU A 363 -5.91 2.94 14.21
CA GLU A 363 -6.71 2.41 15.32
C GLU A 363 -5.86 1.78 16.43
N ARG A 364 -4.69 1.25 16.09
CA ARG A 364 -3.79 0.54 17.01
C ARG A 364 -2.61 1.37 17.47
N ASP A 365 -2.49 2.61 17.02
CA ASP A 365 -1.28 3.44 17.19
C ASP A 365 -0.01 2.67 16.75
N ALA A 366 -0.13 1.96 15.63
CA ALA A 366 0.85 1.01 15.14
C ALA A 366 1.62 1.50 13.92
N GLY A 367 1.56 2.79 13.60
CA GLY A 367 2.28 3.33 12.45
C GLY A 367 1.81 4.69 11.98
N ILE A 368 2.33 5.09 10.84
CA ILE A 368 2.01 6.31 10.10
C ILE A 368 1.64 5.95 8.67
N ALA A 369 0.74 6.73 8.09
CA ALA A 369 0.34 6.57 6.70
C ALA A 369 1.06 7.60 5.79
N ALA A 370 1.24 7.22 4.53
CA ALA A 370 1.72 8.13 3.51
C ALA A 370 1.03 7.86 2.18
N ALA A 371 0.62 8.91 1.48
CA ALA A 371 -0.08 8.79 0.22
C ALA A 371 0.45 9.78 -0.82
N PRO A 372 0.50 9.40 -2.11
CA PRO A 372 0.77 10.36 -3.18
C PRO A 372 -0.38 11.36 -3.31
N ASP A 373 -0.08 12.53 -3.84
CA ASP A 373 -1.03 13.64 -3.96
C ASP A 373 -2.21 13.35 -4.91
N HIS A 374 -2.08 12.33 -5.76
CA HIS A 374 -3.12 11.83 -6.65
C HIS A 374 -3.93 10.64 -6.07
N ALA A 375 -3.65 10.21 -4.84
CA ALA A 375 -4.39 9.14 -4.19
C ALA A 375 -5.90 9.44 -4.10
N SER A 376 -6.71 8.41 -3.89
CA SER A 376 -8.16 8.57 -3.77
C SER A 376 -8.54 9.58 -2.68
N SER A 377 -9.70 10.23 -2.85
CA SER A 377 -10.16 11.29 -1.94
C SER A 377 -10.22 10.83 -0.48
N ASP A 378 -10.63 9.58 -0.26
CA ASP A 378 -10.79 8.99 1.06
C ASP A 378 -9.42 8.73 1.72
N VAL A 379 -8.45 8.23 0.96
CA VAL A 379 -7.05 8.07 1.41
C VAL A 379 -6.45 9.42 1.79
N LEU A 380 -6.58 10.45 0.93
CA LEU A 380 -6.08 11.78 1.23
C LEU A 380 -6.78 12.43 2.44
N ALA A 381 -8.09 12.19 2.61
CA ALA A 381 -8.83 12.66 3.78
C ALA A 381 -8.32 12.00 5.06
N HIS A 382 -8.09 10.69 5.04
CA HIS A 382 -7.54 9.93 6.15
C HIS A 382 -6.14 10.44 6.54
N VAL A 383 -5.21 10.47 5.60
CA VAL A 383 -3.81 10.89 5.84
C VAL A 383 -3.74 12.32 6.40
N ARG A 384 -4.53 13.24 5.83
CA ARG A 384 -4.58 14.64 6.32
C ARG A 384 -5.22 14.77 7.70
N SER A 385 -6.25 13.96 8.00
CA SER A 385 -6.93 14.01 9.31
C SER A 385 -6.07 13.50 10.45
N HIS A 386 -5.09 12.64 10.15
CA HIS A 386 -4.12 12.11 11.11
C HIS A 386 -2.81 12.92 11.15
N ASP A 387 -2.70 13.97 10.33
CA ASP A 387 -1.46 14.76 10.20
C ASP A 387 -0.27 13.87 9.81
N ASP A 388 -0.50 12.99 8.85
CA ASP A 388 0.43 12.07 8.24
C ASP A 388 0.98 12.60 6.91
N LEU A 389 1.70 11.81 6.12
CA LEU A 389 2.52 12.30 5.02
C LEU A 389 1.78 12.27 3.67
N VAL A 390 1.80 13.39 2.95
CA VAL A 390 1.41 13.45 1.53
C VAL A 390 2.63 13.82 0.71
N PHE A 391 2.88 13.10 -0.40
CA PHE A 391 4.03 13.31 -1.27
C PHE A 391 3.63 13.51 -2.73
N GLU A 392 4.49 14.13 -3.53
CA GLU A 392 4.25 14.30 -4.97
C GLU A 392 4.31 12.96 -5.71
N ALA A 393 3.48 12.79 -6.74
CA ALA A 393 3.50 11.60 -7.58
C ALA A 393 4.92 11.26 -8.07
N GLY A 394 5.37 10.03 -7.80
CA GLY A 394 6.71 9.55 -8.18
C GLY A 394 7.83 9.91 -7.18
N ASP A 395 7.54 10.62 -6.08
CA ASP A 395 8.54 10.96 -5.04
C ASP A 395 8.35 10.15 -3.73
N ALA A 396 8.08 8.87 -3.84
CA ALA A 396 8.07 7.94 -2.70
C ALA A 396 9.40 7.96 -1.90
N THR A 397 10.48 8.34 -2.58
CA THR A 397 11.82 8.47 -2.00
C THR A 397 11.87 9.45 -0.83
N SER A 398 11.19 10.59 -0.92
CA SER A 398 11.18 11.61 0.13
C SER A 398 10.58 11.07 1.43
N VAL A 399 9.46 10.33 1.34
CA VAL A 399 8.81 9.70 2.50
C VAL A 399 9.71 8.62 3.12
N LEU A 400 10.33 7.79 2.30
CA LEU A 400 11.27 6.76 2.80
C LEU A 400 12.47 7.41 3.49
N ARG A 401 12.99 8.53 2.98
CA ARG A 401 14.05 9.29 3.66
C ARG A 401 13.59 9.83 5.01
N VAL A 402 12.39 10.39 5.09
CA VAL A 402 11.79 10.84 6.36
C VAL A 402 11.71 9.70 7.36
N ALA A 403 11.19 8.54 6.95
CA ALA A 403 11.12 7.37 7.82
C ALA A 403 12.51 6.86 8.24
N TYR A 404 13.48 6.86 7.34
CA TYR A 404 14.86 6.51 7.67
C TYR A 404 15.47 7.52 8.65
N GLY A 405 15.20 8.82 8.45
CA GLY A 405 15.61 9.89 9.35
C GLY A 405 15.06 9.73 10.76
N SER A 406 13.80 9.36 10.91
CA SER A 406 13.19 9.11 12.23
C SER A 406 13.92 8.00 13.01
N ARG A 407 14.39 6.96 12.30
CA ARG A 407 15.21 5.88 12.90
C ARG A 407 16.59 6.38 13.35
N LEU A 408 17.24 7.22 12.54
CA LEU A 408 18.52 7.82 12.92
C LEU A 408 18.36 8.72 14.17
N LEU A 409 17.25 9.45 14.26
CA LEU A 409 16.93 10.31 15.40
C LEU A 409 16.62 9.49 16.66
N ALA A 410 15.89 8.39 16.55
CA ALA A 410 15.65 7.45 17.65
C ALA A 410 16.96 6.89 18.21
N ALA A 411 17.89 6.49 17.34
CA ALA A 411 19.20 6.00 17.74
C ALA A 411 20.06 7.03 18.50
N LEU A 412 19.73 8.33 18.41
CA LEU A 412 20.36 9.37 19.22
C LEU A 412 19.89 9.34 20.68
N ASP A 413 18.61 9.00 20.91
CA ASP A 413 18.07 8.93 22.28
C ASP A 413 18.55 7.68 23.01
N ASP A 414 18.70 6.55 22.33
CA ASP A 414 19.25 5.32 22.88
C ASP A 414 20.74 5.45 23.32
N ARG A 415 21.47 6.41 22.74
CA ARG A 415 22.87 6.68 23.07
C ARG A 415 23.07 7.75 24.17
N ARG A 416 21.99 8.33 24.68
CA ARG A 416 22.05 9.25 25.81
C ARG A 416 22.26 8.49 27.11
N PRO A 417 23.23 8.88 27.95
CA PRO A 417 23.56 8.17 29.20
C PRO A 417 22.46 8.31 30.27
#